data_bb42282e9e9e13f42b1ef5d750238758
#
_entry.id   bb42282e9e9e13f42b1ef5d750238758
#
_cell.length_a   1.000
_cell.length_b   1.000
_cell.length_c   1.000
_cell.angle_alpha   90.00
_cell.angle_beta   90.00
_cell.angle_gamma   90.00
#
_symmetry.space_group_name_H-M   'P 1'
#
loop_
_entity.id
_entity.type
_entity.pdbx_description
1 polymer ?
#
loop_
_entity_poly.entity_id
_entity_poly.type
_entity_poly.pdbx_seq_one_letter_code
_entity_poly.pdbx_strand_id
1 'polypeptide(L)'
;MNQLKRWVSKKKNIIFSATLLSVFLVFLPALINCQKNDKSDIAALNDYKNPQESQTIQSETQSGEKEEEHLYPEDIETTINDKEETVTEKEILKYMPNELGQIMILMYHKIGSPESEWMRTPQNFRQDLINLYENGYRLVNLLDYVKGNIDIEAGKSPVVLTFDDATQGQFNFIETAGSLRLDPDCAVAILEDFCSQFPDFGKGATFYINYPYPFHQIQYIKEKLEFLVNNGYEIGNHTYSHADLSNLSYEDVAKEIALNASKTNEILRGYEVKSLALTYGLYPQNKEILAKGSFKDYSYNNEAILLIGSNPAPSPFSLDFDFLGIPRIKASEINVENQGIYDWIDYFKKYPERRYTSDGNVDIVTIPLELKDRLNKNLTNGKKIFFYLP
;
A
#
# COMPACT_ATOMS: atom_id res chain seq x y z
N MET A 1 -22.16 10.31 -7.55
CA MET A 1 -21.99 10.55 -9.01
C MET A 1 -21.93 12.02 -9.42
N ASN A 2 -22.85 12.90 -8.97
CA ASN A 2 -22.83 14.33 -9.33
C ASN A 2 -21.67 15.14 -8.71
N GLN A 3 -21.25 14.85 -7.49
CA GLN A 3 -20.14 15.53 -6.83
C GLN A 3 -18.78 15.19 -7.50
N LEU A 4 -18.58 13.93 -7.86
CA LEU A 4 -17.36 13.45 -8.51
C LEU A 4 -17.15 14.12 -9.88
N LYS A 5 -18.22 14.21 -10.70
CA LYS A 5 -18.18 14.90 -11.99
C LYS A 5 -17.91 16.41 -11.85
N ARG A 6 -18.42 17.04 -10.77
CA ARG A 6 -18.15 18.43 -10.46
C ARG A 6 -16.71 18.69 -10.05
N TRP A 7 -16.10 17.75 -9.29
CA TRP A 7 -14.71 17.85 -8.88
C TRP A 7 -13.76 17.81 -10.09
N VAL A 8 -13.95 16.86 -11.00
CA VAL A 8 -13.17 16.78 -12.25
C VAL A 8 -13.35 18.02 -13.13
N SER A 9 -14.58 18.53 -13.27
CA SER A 9 -14.87 19.69 -14.10
C SER A 9 -14.25 20.98 -13.56
N LYS A 10 -14.30 21.20 -12.23
CA LYS A 10 -13.69 22.39 -11.62
C LYS A 10 -12.17 22.45 -11.82
N LYS A 11 -11.49 21.30 -11.75
CA LYS A 11 -10.02 21.24 -11.91
C LYS A 11 -9.58 21.38 -13.37
N LYS A 12 -10.36 20.88 -14.34
CA LYS A 12 -10.08 21.11 -15.77
C LYS A 12 -10.13 22.60 -16.16
N ASN A 13 -11.04 23.38 -15.59
CA ASN A 13 -11.16 24.80 -15.91
C ASN A 13 -10.03 25.67 -15.32
N ILE A 14 -9.36 25.21 -14.26
CA ILE A 14 -8.19 25.92 -13.68
C ILE A 14 -6.95 25.76 -14.57
N ILE A 15 -6.83 24.63 -15.26
CA ILE A 15 -5.68 24.34 -16.15
C ILE A 15 -5.77 25.10 -17.47
N PHE A 16 -6.99 25.39 -17.98
CA PHE A 16 -7.17 26.10 -19.26
C PHE A 16 -6.96 27.62 -19.19
N SER A 17 -6.92 28.22 -17.99
CA SER A 17 -6.76 29.67 -17.84
C SER A 17 -5.31 30.16 -17.76
N ALA A 18 -4.32 29.27 -17.72
CA ALA A 18 -2.91 29.62 -17.54
C ALA A 18 -2.06 29.58 -18.80
N THR A 19 -2.61 29.22 -19.96
CA THR A 19 -1.84 29.08 -21.22
C THR A 19 -2.36 29.99 -22.32
N LEU A 20 -2.23 31.31 -22.12
CA LEU A 20 -2.20 32.26 -23.22
C LEU A 20 -1.39 33.49 -22.80
N LEU A 21 -0.09 33.45 -22.95
CA LEU A 21 0.84 34.54 -23.31
C LEU A 21 2.30 34.10 -23.13
N SER A 22 3.00 33.86 -24.27
CA SER A 22 4.39 34.27 -24.50
C SER A 22 4.94 33.57 -25.74
N VAL A 23 5.01 34.33 -26.78
CA VAL A 23 6.16 34.89 -27.50
C VAL A 23 7.24 33.88 -27.92
N PHE A 24 7.32 33.75 -29.24
CA PHE A 24 8.41 33.20 -30.07
C PHE A 24 9.81 33.64 -29.65
N LEU A 25 10.72 32.71 -29.56
CA LEU A 25 12.15 32.93 -29.84
C LEU A 25 12.76 31.62 -30.37
N VAL A 26 13.24 31.74 -31.59
CA VAL A 26 13.95 30.74 -32.39
C VAL A 26 15.38 30.62 -31.88
N PHE A 27 15.90 29.41 -31.66
CA PHE A 27 17.32 29.08 -31.87
C PHE A 27 17.51 27.62 -32.30
N LEU A 28 18.29 27.48 -33.36
CA LEU A 28 18.68 26.25 -34.05
C LEU A 28 19.78 25.46 -33.32
N PRO A 29 20.10 24.24 -33.74
CA PRO A 29 20.60 23.15 -32.90
C PRO A 29 22.13 23.01 -32.92
N ALA A 30 22.66 22.42 -31.86
CA ALA A 30 23.98 21.82 -31.85
C ALA A 30 23.88 20.31 -31.66
N LEU A 31 24.18 19.57 -32.73
CA LEU A 31 24.47 18.15 -32.76
C LEU A 31 25.75 17.87 -31.96
N ILE A 32 25.71 17.04 -30.95
CA ILE A 32 26.87 16.25 -30.55
C ILE A 32 26.42 14.79 -30.36
N ASN A 33 27.01 14.01 -31.23
CA ASN A 33 26.99 12.57 -31.34
C ASN A 33 27.76 11.96 -30.16
N CYS A 34 27.17 11.04 -29.40
CA CYS A 34 27.94 10.05 -28.66
C CYS A 34 27.20 8.71 -28.70
N GLN A 35 27.81 7.80 -29.47
CA GLN A 35 27.36 6.43 -29.63
C GLN A 35 27.94 5.53 -28.52
N LYS A 36 27.12 4.52 -28.16
CA LYS A 36 27.46 3.16 -27.65
C LYS A 36 28.10 3.03 -26.30
N ASN A 37 27.40 2.38 -25.45
CA ASN A 37 27.45 1.00 -24.94
C ASN A 37 26.65 0.97 -23.65
N ASP A 38 25.61 0.08 -23.58
CA ASP A 38 25.68 -1.07 -22.69
C ASP A 38 24.39 -1.87 -22.88
N LYS A 39 24.57 -2.99 -23.56
CA LYS A 39 23.67 -4.13 -23.48
C LYS A 39 24.38 -5.17 -22.65
N SER A 40 24.08 -5.20 -21.38
CA SER A 40 24.24 -6.35 -20.49
C SER A 40 23.75 -5.92 -19.12
N ASP A 41 22.60 -6.46 -18.69
CA ASP A 41 22.19 -6.72 -17.30
C ASP A 41 20.66 -6.76 -17.15
N ILE A 42 19.98 -7.36 -18.13
CA ILE A 42 18.58 -7.77 -17.98
C ILE A 42 18.49 -9.27 -18.26
N ALA A 43 19.06 -10.08 -17.38
CA ALA A 43 18.99 -11.54 -17.50
C ALA A 43 19.08 -12.23 -16.13
N ALA A 44 18.47 -11.72 -15.08
CA ALA A 44 18.49 -12.37 -13.77
C ALA A 44 17.15 -12.33 -12.98
N LEU A 45 16.02 -12.09 -13.63
CA LEU A 45 14.73 -11.99 -12.91
C LEU A 45 13.67 -13.01 -13.39
N ASN A 46 14.05 -14.08 -14.11
CA ASN A 46 13.10 -15.04 -14.66
C ASN A 46 13.22 -16.46 -14.12
N ASP A 47 13.51 -16.68 -12.84
CA ASP A 47 13.51 -18.03 -12.25
C ASP A 47 12.76 -18.09 -10.91
N TYR A 48 11.48 -17.68 -10.91
CA TYR A 48 10.53 -18.18 -9.91
C TYR A 48 9.48 -19.03 -10.60
N LYS A 49 9.86 -20.26 -10.97
CA LYS A 49 8.91 -21.31 -11.36
C LYS A 49 8.31 -21.93 -10.10
N ASN A 50 6.98 -21.87 -10.06
CA ASN A 50 6.09 -22.57 -9.17
C ASN A 50 6.36 -24.10 -9.18
N PRO A 51 6.56 -24.78 -8.06
CA PRO A 51 6.61 -26.23 -8.01
C PRO A 51 5.21 -26.80 -7.76
N GLN A 52 4.49 -27.13 -8.83
CA GLN A 52 3.44 -28.15 -8.79
C GLN A 52 3.77 -29.18 -9.84
N GLU A 53 4.22 -30.34 -9.39
CA GLU A 53 3.86 -31.62 -10.01
C GLU A 53 4.15 -32.78 -9.05
N SER A 54 3.06 -33.35 -8.62
CA SER A 54 2.71 -34.75 -8.32
C SER A 54 3.83 -35.80 -8.30
N GLN A 55 3.97 -36.48 -7.18
CA GLN A 55 4.36 -37.89 -7.18
C GLN A 55 3.22 -38.76 -6.65
N THR A 56 2.67 -39.52 -7.58
CA THR A 56 1.77 -40.65 -7.36
C THR A 56 2.56 -41.80 -6.73
N ILE A 57 2.17 -42.21 -5.54
CA ILE A 57 2.57 -43.51 -5.00
C ILE A 57 1.28 -44.34 -4.82
N GLN A 58 1.18 -45.41 -5.59
CA GLN A 58 0.23 -46.49 -5.40
C GLN A 58 0.68 -47.35 -4.20
N SER A 59 -0.23 -47.69 -3.32
CA SER A 59 -0.16 -48.89 -2.51
C SER A 59 -1.56 -49.36 -2.08
N GLU A 60 -1.90 -50.41 -2.53
CA GLU A 60 -2.75 -51.54 -2.24
C GLU A 60 -3.68 -51.50 -1.03
N THR A 61 -4.88 -51.92 -1.36
CA THR A 61 -6.05 -52.32 -0.60
C THR A 61 -5.77 -53.28 0.53
N GLN A 62 -6.33 -53.01 1.73
CA GLN A 62 -6.94 -54.06 2.55
C GLN A 62 -8.18 -53.54 3.28
N SER A 63 -9.24 -54.31 3.16
CA SER A 63 -10.56 -54.18 3.71
C SER A 63 -10.62 -54.30 5.23
N GLY A 64 -11.47 -53.48 5.84
CA GLY A 64 -11.90 -53.61 7.23
C GLY A 64 -13.02 -52.68 7.55
N GLU A 65 -14.26 -53.17 7.35
CA GLU A 65 -15.47 -52.51 7.80
C GLU A 65 -15.44 -52.35 9.33
N LYS A 66 -15.57 -51.12 9.80
CA LYS A 66 -16.13 -50.78 11.10
C LYS A 66 -16.99 -49.55 10.96
N GLU A 67 -18.27 -49.71 11.24
CA GLU A 67 -19.20 -48.63 11.49
C GLU A 67 -18.64 -47.65 12.53
N GLU A 68 -18.41 -46.42 12.16
CA GLU A 68 -18.21 -45.32 13.09
C GLU A 68 -19.40 -44.39 13.00
N GLU A 69 -20.05 -44.33 14.14
CA GLU A 69 -21.12 -43.43 14.54
C GLU A 69 -20.76 -41.97 14.22
N HIS A 70 -21.58 -41.30 13.42
CA HIS A 70 -21.51 -39.86 13.19
C HIS A 70 -21.85 -39.12 14.47
N LEU A 71 -20.81 -38.78 15.26
CA LEU A 71 -20.87 -37.74 16.28
C LEU A 71 -20.78 -36.38 15.59
N TYR A 72 -21.92 -35.72 15.45
CA TYR A 72 -21.98 -34.29 15.22
C TYR A 72 -21.42 -33.60 16.48
N PRO A 73 -20.49 -32.66 16.39
CA PRO A 73 -20.16 -31.82 17.54
C PRO A 73 -21.35 -30.88 17.77
N GLU A 74 -22.17 -31.23 18.71
CA GLU A 74 -22.97 -30.29 19.48
C GLU A 74 -21.97 -29.44 20.28
N ASP A 75 -22.27 -28.15 20.33
CA ASP A 75 -21.67 -27.04 21.10
C ASP A 75 -21.03 -25.95 20.21
N ILE A 76 -21.88 -25.32 19.38
CA ILE A 76 -21.74 -23.89 19.12
C ILE A 76 -22.82 -23.23 19.98
N GLU A 77 -22.47 -22.93 21.22
CA GLU A 77 -23.27 -22.01 22.04
C GLU A 77 -23.33 -20.65 21.36
N THR A 78 -24.44 -20.37 20.70
CA THR A 78 -24.87 -19.02 20.37
C THR A 78 -25.29 -18.34 21.68
N THR A 79 -24.32 -17.76 22.38
CA THR A 79 -24.61 -16.80 23.45
C THR A 79 -25.06 -15.51 22.77
N ILE A 80 -26.37 -15.40 22.55
CA ILE A 80 -27.05 -14.13 22.26
C ILE A 80 -27.03 -13.33 23.55
N ASN A 81 -26.12 -12.38 23.67
CA ASN A 81 -26.11 -11.40 24.72
C ASN A 81 -26.54 -10.05 24.10
N ASP A 82 -27.71 -9.58 24.51
CA ASP A 82 -28.34 -8.34 24.11
C ASP A 82 -27.43 -7.13 24.34
N LYS A 83 -27.07 -6.44 23.27
CA LYS A 83 -26.47 -5.10 23.12
C LYS A 83 -25.07 -5.01 22.48
N GLU A 84 -24.68 -5.93 21.64
CA GLU A 84 -23.57 -5.68 20.69
C GLU A 84 -24.16 -5.67 19.27
N GLU A 85 -23.81 -4.69 18.45
CA GLU A 85 -24.12 -4.68 17.01
C GLU A 85 -23.45 -5.91 16.38
N THR A 86 -24.20 -6.97 16.19
CA THR A 86 -23.74 -8.16 15.47
C THR A 86 -24.02 -7.94 14.00
N VAL A 87 -23.07 -8.32 13.13
CA VAL A 87 -23.32 -8.39 11.68
C VAL A 87 -24.54 -9.26 11.45
N THR A 88 -25.59 -8.71 10.85
CA THR A 88 -26.82 -9.46 10.65
C THR A 88 -26.67 -10.43 9.47
N GLU A 89 -27.35 -11.58 9.53
CA GLU A 89 -27.41 -12.54 8.42
C GLU A 89 -27.79 -11.86 7.08
N LYS A 90 -28.67 -10.86 7.15
CA LYS A 90 -29.09 -10.06 5.99
C LYS A 90 -27.94 -9.24 5.38
N GLU A 91 -27.04 -8.69 6.21
CA GLU A 91 -25.87 -7.95 5.75
C GLU A 91 -24.82 -8.89 5.16
N ILE A 92 -24.63 -10.06 5.76
CA ILE A 92 -23.76 -11.11 5.23
C ILE A 92 -24.24 -11.52 3.83
N LEU A 93 -25.50 -11.85 3.68
CA LEU A 93 -26.09 -12.23 2.38
C LEU A 93 -26.02 -11.10 1.35
N LYS A 94 -26.03 -9.85 1.79
CA LYS A 94 -25.95 -8.67 0.91
C LYS A 94 -24.53 -8.38 0.43
N TYR A 95 -23.54 -8.48 1.30
CA TYR A 95 -22.17 -8.01 1.02
C TYR A 95 -21.17 -9.13 0.80
N MET A 96 -21.48 -10.35 1.22
CA MET A 96 -20.60 -11.51 1.14
C MET A 96 -19.18 -11.20 1.63
N PRO A 97 -19.02 -10.81 2.93
CA PRO A 97 -17.73 -10.37 3.45
C PRO A 97 -16.66 -11.45 3.31
N ASN A 98 -15.47 -11.06 2.88
CA ASN A 98 -14.31 -11.93 2.85
C ASN A 98 -13.08 -11.20 3.39
N GLU A 99 -12.87 -11.24 4.68
CA GLU A 99 -11.75 -10.54 5.32
C GLU A 99 -10.42 -11.30 5.25
N LEU A 100 -10.39 -12.46 4.56
CA LEU A 100 -9.15 -13.11 4.10
C LEU A 100 -8.80 -12.80 2.65
N GLY A 101 -9.59 -12.00 1.95
CA GLY A 101 -9.31 -11.58 0.58
C GLY A 101 -8.06 -10.71 0.47
N GLN A 102 -7.61 -10.52 -0.75
CA GLN A 102 -6.41 -9.73 -1.07
C GLN A 102 -6.69 -8.23 -1.02
N ILE A 103 -5.65 -7.45 -0.68
CA ILE A 103 -5.69 -6.01 -0.49
C ILE A 103 -4.69 -5.34 -1.44
N MET A 104 -5.11 -4.27 -2.10
CA MET A 104 -4.22 -3.48 -2.94
C MET A 104 -3.39 -2.50 -2.08
N ILE A 105 -2.07 -2.62 -2.13
CA ILE A 105 -1.12 -1.63 -1.60
C ILE A 105 -0.44 -0.99 -2.80
N LEU A 106 -0.77 0.27 -3.06
CA LEU A 106 -0.33 0.98 -4.25
C LEU A 106 1.00 1.72 -4.00
N MET A 107 1.94 1.54 -4.91
CA MET A 107 3.27 2.13 -4.87
C MET A 107 3.39 3.23 -5.92
N TYR A 108 3.35 4.47 -5.47
CA TYR A 108 3.66 5.66 -6.25
C TYR A 108 5.11 6.09 -6.03
N HIS A 109 5.70 6.75 -7.02
CA HIS A 109 6.99 7.42 -6.89
C HIS A 109 6.83 8.91 -7.19
N LYS A 110 7.11 9.34 -8.39
CA LYS A 110 7.04 10.76 -8.76
C LYS A 110 5.61 11.18 -9.13
N ILE A 111 5.19 12.33 -8.64
CA ILE A 111 4.02 13.02 -9.20
C ILE A 111 4.52 14.20 -10.02
N GLY A 112 4.17 14.24 -11.30
CA GLY A 112 4.69 15.25 -12.23
C GLY A 112 4.36 14.96 -13.69
N SER A 113 5.07 15.61 -14.60
CA SER A 113 4.85 15.49 -16.05
C SER A 113 6.19 15.47 -16.79
N PRO A 114 6.32 14.70 -17.87
CA PRO A 114 5.32 13.84 -18.50
C PRO A 114 5.10 12.52 -17.75
N GLU A 115 3.99 11.83 -18.06
CA GLU A 115 3.73 10.47 -17.57
C GLU A 115 4.84 9.50 -17.94
N SER A 116 5.25 8.64 -17.03
CA SER A 116 6.24 7.58 -17.28
C SER A 116 6.03 6.41 -16.31
N GLU A 117 6.81 5.37 -16.46
CA GLU A 117 6.73 4.17 -15.61
C GLU A 117 6.76 4.49 -14.10
N TRP A 118 7.57 5.48 -13.69
CA TRP A 118 7.79 5.87 -12.30
C TRP A 118 7.29 7.30 -12.01
N MET A 119 6.51 7.86 -12.91
CA MET A 119 5.94 9.20 -12.75
C MET A 119 4.47 9.21 -13.16
N ARG A 120 3.61 9.48 -12.21
CA ARG A 120 2.17 9.65 -12.43
C ARG A 120 1.86 11.13 -12.58
N THR A 121 1.11 11.52 -13.63
CA THR A 121 0.71 12.92 -13.74
C THR A 121 -0.29 13.29 -12.63
N PRO A 122 -0.32 14.56 -12.17
CA PRO A 122 -1.32 15.01 -11.21
C PRO A 122 -2.76 14.72 -11.65
N GLN A 123 -3.04 14.79 -12.95
CA GLN A 123 -4.34 14.47 -13.50
C GLN A 123 -4.66 12.97 -13.37
N ASN A 124 -3.70 12.10 -13.72
CA ASN A 124 -3.90 10.66 -13.63
C ASN A 124 -3.97 10.19 -12.18
N PHE A 125 -3.19 10.80 -11.27
CA PHE A 125 -3.32 10.51 -9.84
C PHE A 125 -4.71 10.89 -9.30
N ARG A 126 -5.30 12.03 -9.69
CA ARG A 126 -6.69 12.35 -9.36
C ARG A 126 -7.67 11.32 -9.93
N GLN A 127 -7.42 10.84 -11.15
CA GLN A 127 -8.27 9.81 -11.76
C GLN A 127 -8.15 8.46 -11.04
N ASP A 128 -6.96 8.11 -10.53
CA ASP A 128 -6.76 6.91 -9.72
C ASP A 128 -7.64 6.95 -8.45
N LEU A 129 -7.65 8.08 -7.72
CA LEU A 129 -8.50 8.24 -6.53
C LEU A 129 -9.98 8.11 -6.85
N ILE A 130 -10.43 8.70 -7.96
CA ILE A 130 -11.81 8.59 -8.45
C ILE A 130 -12.17 7.12 -8.72
N ASN A 131 -11.31 6.43 -9.47
CA ASN A 131 -11.54 5.05 -9.84
C ASN A 131 -11.54 4.12 -8.62
N LEU A 132 -10.65 4.33 -7.67
CA LEU A 132 -10.64 3.59 -6.41
C LEU A 132 -11.96 3.80 -5.63
N TYR A 133 -12.36 5.05 -5.44
CA TYR A 133 -13.58 5.40 -4.72
C TYR A 133 -14.85 4.80 -5.37
N GLU A 134 -15.00 4.96 -6.71
CA GLU A 134 -16.14 4.45 -7.47
C GLU A 134 -16.21 2.92 -7.47
N ASN A 135 -15.07 2.23 -7.37
CA ASN A 135 -14.99 0.78 -7.27
C ASN A 135 -15.08 0.24 -5.83
N GLY A 136 -15.46 1.10 -4.89
CA GLY A 136 -15.75 0.70 -3.51
C GLY A 136 -14.54 0.52 -2.63
N TYR A 137 -13.36 1.03 -3.01
CA TYR A 137 -12.19 1.05 -2.14
C TYR A 137 -12.25 2.18 -1.13
N ARG A 138 -11.64 1.96 0.05
CA ARG A 138 -11.50 2.93 1.13
C ARG A 138 -10.06 2.97 1.61
N LEU A 139 -9.55 4.19 1.88
CA LEU A 139 -8.18 4.37 2.36
C LEU A 139 -8.03 3.85 3.78
N VAL A 140 -6.97 3.08 3.99
CA VAL A 140 -6.52 2.60 5.29
C VAL A 140 -5.04 2.90 5.42
N ASN A 141 -4.58 3.29 6.61
CA ASN A 141 -3.16 3.43 6.87
C ASN A 141 -2.46 2.07 6.85
N LEU A 142 -1.18 2.05 6.47
CA LEU A 142 -0.40 0.82 6.40
C LEU A 142 -0.33 0.10 7.75
N LEU A 143 -0.08 0.84 8.83
CA LEU A 143 0.02 0.23 10.16
C LEU A 143 -1.32 -0.29 10.68
N ASP A 144 -2.44 0.32 10.29
CA ASP A 144 -3.77 -0.20 10.59
C ASP A 144 -4.03 -1.50 9.81
N TYR A 145 -3.65 -1.55 8.52
CA TYR A 145 -3.68 -2.78 7.75
C TYR A 145 -2.86 -3.89 8.42
N VAL A 146 -1.59 -3.65 8.75
CA VAL A 146 -0.71 -4.67 9.35
C VAL A 146 -1.24 -5.18 10.69
N LYS A 147 -1.88 -4.33 11.47
CA LYS A 147 -2.49 -4.68 12.77
C LYS A 147 -3.89 -5.28 12.65
N GLY A 148 -4.45 -5.31 11.44
CA GLY A 148 -5.81 -5.75 11.21
C GLY A 148 -6.88 -4.79 11.73
N ASN A 149 -6.56 -3.50 11.91
CA ASN A 149 -7.49 -2.45 12.32
C ASN A 149 -8.15 -1.79 11.09
N ILE A 150 -8.81 -2.61 10.28
CA ILE A 150 -9.43 -2.17 9.02
C ILE A 150 -10.85 -1.70 9.32
N ASP A 151 -11.01 -0.42 9.65
CA ASP A 151 -12.30 0.20 9.99
C ASP A 151 -12.89 0.91 8.76
N ILE A 152 -13.67 0.18 7.99
CA ILE A 152 -14.34 0.65 6.77
C ILE A 152 -15.75 0.07 6.68
N GLU A 153 -16.64 0.70 5.92
CA GLU A 153 -18.03 0.25 5.81
C GLU A 153 -18.18 -1.16 5.23
N ALA A 154 -19.25 -1.83 5.60
CA ALA A 154 -19.63 -3.14 5.05
C ALA A 154 -19.72 -3.12 3.52
N GLY A 155 -19.16 -4.15 2.89
CA GLY A 155 -19.12 -4.29 1.43
C GLY A 155 -18.04 -3.45 0.74
N LYS A 156 -17.20 -2.72 1.50
CA LYS A 156 -16.06 -1.98 0.97
C LYS A 156 -14.77 -2.79 1.07
N SER A 157 -13.74 -2.34 0.37
CA SER A 157 -12.43 -2.97 0.34
C SER A 157 -11.36 -1.95 0.74
N PRO A 158 -10.39 -2.32 1.58
CA PRO A 158 -9.29 -1.44 1.92
C PRO A 158 -8.36 -1.24 0.72
N VAL A 159 -7.74 -0.07 0.66
CA VAL A 159 -6.60 0.23 -0.19
C VAL A 159 -5.59 1.06 0.59
N VAL A 160 -4.31 0.73 0.46
CA VAL A 160 -3.21 1.47 1.08
C VAL A 160 -2.45 2.22 0.00
N LEU A 161 -2.18 3.50 0.21
CA LEU A 161 -1.33 4.30 -0.67
C LEU A 161 0.06 4.47 -0.07
N THR A 162 1.09 4.23 -0.87
CA THR A 162 2.49 4.43 -0.49
C THR A 162 3.21 5.27 -1.53
N PHE A 163 4.14 6.11 -1.08
CA PHE A 163 4.93 7.00 -1.93
C PHE A 163 6.41 6.84 -1.60
N ASP A 164 7.22 6.40 -2.54
CA ASP A 164 8.65 6.20 -2.37
C ASP A 164 9.45 7.43 -2.81
N ASP A 165 10.70 7.58 -2.34
CA ASP A 165 11.72 8.58 -2.70
C ASP A 165 11.51 9.99 -2.15
N ALA A 166 10.40 10.33 -1.55
CA ALA A 166 10.10 11.69 -1.07
C ALA A 166 10.43 12.78 -2.10
N THR A 167 9.93 12.65 -3.33
CA THR A 167 10.17 13.62 -4.39
C THR A 167 9.37 14.91 -4.21
N GLN A 168 9.81 16.01 -4.80
CA GLN A 168 9.14 17.31 -4.67
C GLN A 168 7.68 17.28 -5.13
N GLY A 169 7.35 16.51 -6.19
CA GLY A 169 5.98 16.39 -6.67
C GLY A 169 5.04 15.65 -5.71
N GLN A 170 5.56 14.93 -4.74
CA GLN A 170 4.73 14.34 -3.69
C GLN A 170 4.28 15.39 -2.68
N PHE A 171 5.18 16.31 -2.29
CA PHE A 171 4.88 17.38 -1.36
C PHE A 171 5.65 18.65 -1.74
N ASN A 172 4.94 19.64 -2.26
CA ASN A 172 5.52 20.91 -2.67
C ASN A 172 4.78 22.08 -2.05
N PHE A 173 5.54 23.07 -1.57
CA PHE A 173 5.01 24.38 -1.22
C PHE A 173 5.29 25.40 -2.32
N ILE A 174 4.32 26.25 -2.59
CA ILE A 174 4.45 27.44 -3.44
C ILE A 174 4.45 28.65 -2.54
N GLU A 175 5.51 29.44 -2.62
CA GLU A 175 5.62 30.73 -1.94
C GLU A 175 5.15 31.84 -2.87
N THR A 176 4.13 32.61 -2.44
CA THR A 176 3.58 33.72 -3.20
C THR A 176 3.32 34.91 -2.27
N ALA A 177 3.96 36.04 -2.53
CA ALA A 177 3.77 37.28 -1.78
C ALA A 177 3.86 37.12 -0.24
N GLY A 178 4.79 36.27 0.22
CA GLY A 178 5.03 36.02 1.66
C GLY A 178 4.05 35.05 2.31
N SER A 179 3.17 34.39 1.53
CA SER A 179 2.33 33.29 2.00
C SER A 179 2.79 31.96 1.42
N LEU A 180 2.83 30.92 2.28
CA LEU A 180 3.15 29.56 1.92
C LEU A 180 1.85 28.78 1.72
N ARG A 181 1.70 28.08 0.59
CA ARG A 181 0.55 27.23 0.30
C ARG A 181 0.99 25.93 -0.35
N LEU A 182 0.16 24.89 -0.22
CA LEU A 182 0.37 23.65 -0.95
C LEU A 182 0.25 23.90 -2.46
N ASP A 183 1.17 23.31 -3.22
CA ASP A 183 1.03 23.19 -4.66
C ASP A 183 -0.17 22.30 -4.99
N PRO A 184 -1.20 22.80 -5.71
CA PRO A 184 -2.40 22.03 -5.99
C PRO A 184 -2.15 20.77 -6.83
N ASP A 185 -0.98 20.66 -7.45
CA ASP A 185 -0.59 19.52 -8.29
C ASP A 185 0.35 18.53 -7.60
N CYS A 186 0.73 18.75 -6.34
CA CYS A 186 1.45 17.75 -5.57
C CYS A 186 0.50 16.68 -4.97
N ALA A 187 1.04 15.49 -4.69
CA ALA A 187 0.24 14.36 -4.17
C ALA A 187 -0.52 14.73 -2.89
N VAL A 188 0.14 15.36 -1.92
CA VAL A 188 -0.48 15.75 -0.63
C VAL A 188 -1.66 16.68 -0.84
N ALA A 189 -1.53 17.70 -1.68
CA ALA A 189 -2.65 18.63 -1.96
C ALA A 189 -3.82 17.92 -2.65
N ILE A 190 -3.53 16.99 -3.56
CA ILE A 190 -4.57 16.22 -4.26
C ILE A 190 -5.30 15.31 -3.28
N LEU A 191 -4.59 14.62 -2.37
CA LEU A 191 -5.19 13.80 -1.33
C LEU A 191 -6.06 14.62 -0.38
N GLU A 192 -5.55 15.74 0.16
CA GLU A 192 -6.29 16.62 1.05
C GLU A 192 -7.60 17.12 0.40
N ASP A 193 -7.51 17.57 -0.85
CA ASP A 193 -8.67 18.05 -1.60
C ASP A 193 -9.69 16.93 -1.86
N PHE A 194 -9.23 15.74 -2.23
CA PHE A 194 -10.11 14.60 -2.51
C PHE A 194 -10.79 14.09 -1.24
N CYS A 195 -10.04 13.82 -0.17
CA CYS A 195 -10.57 13.30 1.08
C CYS A 195 -11.52 14.31 1.75
N SER A 196 -11.30 15.62 1.59
CA SER A 196 -12.23 16.63 2.11
C SER A 196 -13.58 16.62 1.39
N GLN A 197 -13.62 16.25 0.11
CA GLN A 197 -14.85 16.17 -0.69
C GLN A 197 -15.56 14.81 -0.57
N PHE A 198 -14.82 13.77 -0.25
CA PHE A 198 -15.29 12.40 -0.07
C PHE A 198 -14.80 11.85 1.28
N PRO A 199 -15.36 12.34 2.42
CA PRO A 199 -14.89 11.95 3.75
C PRO A 199 -15.00 10.43 4.01
N ASP A 200 -15.98 9.77 3.40
CA ASP A 200 -16.16 8.32 3.47
C ASP A 200 -15.12 7.52 2.67
N PHE A 201 -14.28 8.18 1.87
CA PHE A 201 -13.12 7.52 1.26
C PHE A 201 -12.07 7.15 2.30
N GLY A 202 -12.11 7.77 3.46
CA GLY A 202 -11.08 7.68 4.49
C GLY A 202 -9.91 8.62 4.21
N LYS A 203 -8.87 8.51 5.05
CA LYS A 203 -7.65 9.32 4.91
C LYS A 203 -6.46 8.49 5.38
N GLY A 204 -5.42 8.44 4.56
CA GLY A 204 -4.19 7.74 4.89
C GLY A 204 -3.28 7.62 3.68
N ALA A 205 -1.99 7.63 3.94
CA ALA A 205 -0.92 7.24 3.02
C ALA A 205 0.39 7.17 3.81
N THR A 206 1.34 6.36 3.34
CA THR A 206 2.69 6.28 3.90
C THR A 206 3.69 6.88 2.93
N PHE A 207 4.48 7.85 3.38
CA PHE A 207 5.56 8.46 2.61
C PHE A 207 6.90 7.88 3.06
N TYR A 208 7.52 7.08 2.21
CA TYR A 208 8.85 6.49 2.42
C TYR A 208 9.93 7.50 2.04
N ILE A 209 10.60 8.02 3.06
CA ILE A 209 11.55 9.11 2.88
C ILE A 209 12.99 8.63 3.00
N ASN A 210 13.86 9.27 2.23
CA ASN A 210 15.31 9.19 2.34
C ASN A 210 15.92 10.56 2.64
N TYR A 211 17.17 10.59 3.02
CA TYR A 211 17.88 11.80 3.39
C TYR A 211 19.04 12.08 2.40
N PRO A 212 19.56 13.33 2.36
CA PRO A 212 19.32 14.41 3.34
C PRO A 212 18.15 15.36 2.99
N TYR A 213 17.49 15.23 1.85
CA TYR A 213 16.59 16.25 1.32
C TYR A 213 15.19 15.72 0.98
N PRO A 214 14.45 15.13 1.94
CA PRO A 214 13.09 14.67 1.65
C PRO A 214 12.22 15.82 1.14
N PHE A 215 11.50 15.55 0.03
CA PHE A 215 10.66 16.51 -0.69
C PHE A 215 11.38 17.77 -1.20
N HIS A 216 12.71 17.75 -1.29
CA HIS A 216 13.63 18.72 -1.92
C HIS A 216 13.68 20.14 -1.33
N GLN A 217 12.63 20.74 -0.84
CA GLN A 217 12.64 22.10 -0.28
C GLN A 217 13.22 22.10 1.14
N ILE A 218 14.55 22.19 1.24
CA ILE A 218 15.33 21.99 2.48
C ILE A 218 14.84 22.87 3.64
N GLN A 219 14.50 24.13 3.36
CA GLN A 219 14.02 25.09 4.34
C GLN A 219 12.67 24.73 4.97
N TYR A 220 11.91 23.83 4.36
CA TYR A 220 10.56 23.44 4.79
C TYR A 220 10.45 21.95 5.16
N ILE A 221 11.56 21.24 5.34
CA ILE A 221 11.53 19.80 5.67
C ILE A 221 10.73 19.55 6.94
N LYS A 222 10.99 20.32 7.99
CA LYS A 222 10.31 20.16 9.27
C LYS A 222 8.81 20.39 9.13
N GLU A 223 8.41 21.50 8.52
CA GLU A 223 7.01 21.86 8.30
C GLU A 223 6.26 20.80 7.48
N LYS A 224 6.94 20.23 6.48
CA LYS A 224 6.35 19.14 5.65
C LYS A 224 6.15 17.87 6.45
N LEU A 225 7.15 17.43 7.21
CA LEU A 225 7.03 16.24 8.03
C LEU A 225 5.99 16.41 9.15
N GLU A 226 5.97 17.57 9.83
CA GLU A 226 4.93 17.92 10.82
C GLU A 226 3.52 17.93 10.17
N PHE A 227 3.38 18.50 8.97
CA PHE A 227 2.13 18.51 8.25
C PHE A 227 1.61 17.08 7.98
N LEU A 228 2.49 16.18 7.50
CA LEU A 228 2.10 14.81 7.22
C LEU A 228 1.55 14.12 8.46
N VAL A 229 2.30 14.14 9.55
CA VAL A 229 1.91 13.45 10.79
C VAL A 229 0.64 14.08 11.41
N ASN A 230 0.55 15.40 11.45
CA ASN A 230 -0.60 16.11 12.01
C ASN A 230 -1.90 15.91 11.18
N ASN A 231 -1.78 15.50 9.92
CA ASN A 231 -2.91 15.20 9.05
C ASN A 231 -3.19 13.71 8.88
N GLY A 232 -2.57 12.85 9.71
CA GLY A 232 -2.87 11.42 9.74
C GLY A 232 -2.14 10.60 8.67
N TYR A 233 -1.10 11.15 8.04
CA TYR A 233 -0.21 10.41 7.16
C TYR A 233 0.94 9.77 7.93
N GLU A 234 1.45 8.66 7.43
CA GLU A 234 2.60 7.98 8.00
C GLU A 234 3.89 8.34 7.27
N ILE A 235 5.00 8.40 8.02
CA ILE A 235 6.35 8.53 7.48
C ILE A 235 7.05 7.20 7.66
N GLY A 236 7.47 6.60 6.56
CA GLY A 236 8.22 5.34 6.52
C GLY A 236 9.69 5.56 6.15
N ASN A 237 10.48 4.54 6.40
CA ASN A 237 11.91 4.50 6.10
C ASN A 237 12.15 4.05 4.66
N HIS A 238 12.97 4.78 3.90
CA HIS A 238 13.43 4.36 2.58
C HIS A 238 14.97 4.33 2.52
N THR A 239 15.58 3.81 3.59
CA THR A 239 17.01 3.91 3.93
C THR A 239 17.50 5.36 4.04
N TYR A 240 18.68 5.59 4.59
CA TYR A 240 19.18 6.95 4.74
C TYR A 240 19.59 7.56 3.39
N SER A 241 20.38 6.82 2.62
CA SER A 241 20.97 7.31 1.37
C SER A 241 20.36 6.68 0.11
N HIS A 242 19.20 6.01 0.21
CA HIS A 242 18.63 5.20 -0.87
C HIS A 242 19.57 4.08 -1.32
N ALA A 243 20.22 3.42 -0.34
CA ALA A 243 21.24 2.41 -0.61
C ALA A 243 20.63 1.09 -1.10
N ASP A 244 21.35 0.37 -1.96
CA ASP A 244 21.08 -1.03 -2.29
C ASP A 244 21.55 -1.91 -1.12
N LEU A 245 20.59 -2.38 -0.32
CA LEU A 245 20.87 -3.16 0.88
C LEU A 245 21.44 -4.57 0.57
N SER A 246 21.25 -5.09 -0.64
CA SER A 246 21.72 -6.43 -1.00
C SER A 246 23.26 -6.54 -1.04
N ASN A 247 23.93 -5.43 -1.26
CA ASN A 247 25.37 -5.32 -1.38
C ASN A 247 26.07 -4.84 -0.11
N LEU A 248 25.31 -4.58 0.98
CA LEU A 248 25.85 -4.03 2.21
C LEU A 248 26.17 -5.12 3.25
N SER A 249 27.15 -4.83 4.12
CA SER A 249 27.38 -5.60 5.32
C SER A 249 26.19 -5.47 6.30
N TYR A 250 26.05 -6.43 7.23
CA TYR A 250 25.04 -6.38 8.28
C TYR A 250 25.04 -5.05 9.04
N GLU A 251 26.22 -4.55 9.40
CA GLU A 251 26.38 -3.28 10.12
C GLU A 251 25.97 -2.08 9.26
N ASP A 252 26.31 -2.06 7.96
CA ASP A 252 25.93 -0.98 7.06
C ASP A 252 24.43 -0.97 6.77
N VAL A 253 23.79 -2.15 6.68
CA VAL A 253 22.31 -2.24 6.59
C VAL A 253 21.67 -1.63 7.84
N ALA A 254 22.11 -2.05 9.03
CA ALA A 254 21.61 -1.48 10.29
C ALA A 254 21.81 0.03 10.36
N LYS A 255 22.97 0.51 9.89
CA LYS A 255 23.29 1.94 9.83
C LYS A 255 22.33 2.72 8.92
N GLU A 256 22.09 2.25 7.70
CA GLU A 256 21.19 2.92 6.75
C GLU A 256 19.76 3.05 7.31
N ILE A 257 19.26 2.01 7.96
CA ILE A 257 17.91 2.02 8.54
C ILE A 257 17.88 2.89 9.80
N ALA A 258 18.84 2.73 10.72
CA ALA A 258 18.89 3.47 11.98
C ALA A 258 19.11 4.97 11.76
N LEU A 259 19.97 5.38 10.83
CA LEU A 259 20.22 6.79 10.55
C LEU A 259 18.99 7.50 9.99
N ASN A 260 18.22 6.83 9.11
CA ASN A 260 16.97 7.39 8.59
C ASN A 260 15.98 7.63 9.74
N ALA A 261 15.72 6.60 10.55
CA ALA A 261 14.77 6.66 11.65
C ALA A 261 15.23 7.69 12.73
N SER A 262 16.54 7.72 13.05
CA SER A 262 17.14 8.70 13.96
C SER A 262 16.96 10.14 13.45
N LYS A 263 17.22 10.37 12.16
CA LYS A 263 17.07 11.70 11.57
C LYS A 263 15.62 12.18 11.55
N THR A 264 14.70 11.26 11.27
CA THR A 264 13.26 11.55 11.34
C THR A 264 12.85 11.93 12.77
N ASN A 265 13.28 11.16 13.78
CA ASN A 265 13.00 11.46 15.18
C ASN A 265 13.67 12.78 15.66
N GLU A 266 14.85 13.12 15.15
CA GLU A 266 15.51 14.41 15.45
C GLU A 266 14.66 15.61 14.99
N ILE A 267 14.02 15.49 13.81
CA ILE A 267 13.16 16.54 13.25
C ILE A 267 11.79 16.53 13.93
N LEU A 268 11.20 15.34 14.10
CA LEU A 268 9.89 15.09 14.69
C LEU A 268 10.07 14.39 16.04
N ARG A 269 10.34 15.14 17.09
CA ARG A 269 10.62 14.57 18.41
C ARG A 269 9.51 13.65 18.90
N GLY A 270 9.86 12.39 19.16
CA GLY A 270 8.95 11.35 19.62
C GLY A 270 8.22 10.59 18.52
N TYR A 271 8.43 10.92 17.24
CA TYR A 271 7.91 10.12 16.14
C TYR A 271 8.77 8.87 15.94
N GLU A 272 8.13 7.70 15.96
CA GLU A 272 8.79 6.42 15.71
C GLU A 272 8.44 5.94 14.30
N VAL A 273 9.45 5.76 13.46
CA VAL A 273 9.29 5.14 12.14
C VAL A 273 9.09 3.64 12.34
N LYS A 274 7.99 3.09 11.81
CA LYS A 274 7.53 1.72 12.04
C LYS A 274 7.51 0.84 10.78
N SER A 275 7.79 1.40 9.62
CA SER A 275 7.78 0.67 8.36
C SER A 275 8.97 1.02 7.49
N LEU A 276 9.38 0.07 6.65
CA LEU A 276 10.48 0.19 5.71
C LEU A 276 10.02 -0.28 4.32
N ALA A 277 10.21 0.56 3.29
CA ALA A 277 10.15 0.11 1.90
C ALA A 277 11.57 -0.19 1.40
N LEU A 278 11.76 -1.40 0.86
CA LEU A 278 13.07 -1.81 0.32
C LEU A 278 13.41 -1.00 -0.93
N THR A 279 14.56 -0.36 -0.88
CA THR A 279 15.15 0.29 -2.06
C THR A 279 15.48 -0.77 -3.11
N TYR A 280 15.10 -0.51 -4.36
CA TYR A 280 15.24 -1.46 -5.49
C TYR A 280 14.52 -2.81 -5.28
N GLY A 281 13.75 -2.99 -4.19
CA GLY A 281 13.09 -4.25 -3.84
C GLY A 281 14.04 -5.38 -3.45
N LEU A 282 15.31 -5.08 -3.16
CA LEU A 282 16.35 -6.08 -2.92
C LEU A 282 16.57 -6.28 -1.42
N TYR A 283 16.55 -7.55 -1.00
CA TYR A 283 16.82 -7.93 0.38
C TYR A 283 18.33 -7.96 0.68
N PRO A 284 18.73 -7.56 1.91
CA PRO A 284 20.06 -7.90 2.41
C PRO A 284 20.19 -9.41 2.65
N GLN A 285 21.41 -9.91 2.85
CA GLN A 285 21.66 -11.32 3.12
C GLN A 285 20.89 -11.87 4.35
N ASN A 286 20.72 -11.05 5.38
CA ASN A 286 19.90 -11.36 6.55
C ASN A 286 18.66 -10.43 6.57
N LYS A 287 17.49 -11.01 6.29
CA LYS A 287 16.22 -10.26 6.24
C LYS A 287 15.74 -9.79 7.61
N GLU A 288 16.08 -10.48 8.68
CA GLU A 288 15.58 -10.17 10.01
C GLU A 288 16.11 -8.85 10.55
N ILE A 289 17.27 -8.39 10.05
CA ILE A 289 17.81 -7.07 10.35
C ILE A 289 16.86 -5.94 9.92
N LEU A 290 16.01 -6.17 8.92
CA LEU A 290 15.04 -5.18 8.45
C LEU A 290 13.96 -4.88 9.49
N ALA A 291 13.55 -5.89 10.26
CA ALA A 291 12.55 -5.73 11.30
C ALA A 291 13.12 -5.00 12.52
N LYS A 292 14.27 -5.44 13.01
CA LYS A 292 14.84 -4.92 14.25
C LYS A 292 16.35 -4.87 14.22
N GLY A 293 16.90 -3.75 14.63
CA GLY A 293 18.33 -3.56 14.72
C GLY A 293 18.72 -2.26 15.43
N SER A 294 20.02 -1.99 15.47
CA SER A 294 20.55 -0.74 16.04
C SER A 294 21.85 -0.35 15.37
N PHE A 295 22.12 0.93 15.37
CA PHE A 295 23.41 1.49 15.03
C PHE A 295 23.73 2.63 15.99
N LYS A 296 24.91 2.55 16.66
CA LYS A 296 25.26 3.43 17.78
C LYS A 296 24.16 3.43 18.86
N ASP A 297 23.73 4.61 19.28
CA ASP A 297 22.75 4.79 20.35
C ASP A 297 21.28 4.75 19.86
N TYR A 298 21.06 4.44 18.57
CA TYR A 298 19.72 4.42 18.00
C TYR A 298 19.31 3.00 17.58
N SER A 299 18.15 2.57 18.07
CA SER A 299 17.50 1.31 17.67
C SER A 299 16.24 1.58 16.87
N TYR A 300 15.87 0.65 15.99
CA TYR A 300 14.64 0.67 15.21
C TYR A 300 13.89 -0.65 15.37
N ASN A 301 12.57 -0.58 15.17
CA ASN A 301 11.67 -1.73 15.20
C ASN A 301 10.56 -1.52 14.16
N ASN A 302 10.74 -2.10 12.97
CA ASN A 302 9.78 -2.01 11.89
C ASN A 302 8.71 -3.11 12.01
N GLU A 303 7.46 -2.73 11.86
CA GLU A 303 6.29 -3.60 11.90
C GLU A 303 5.85 -4.02 10.48
N ALA A 304 6.40 -3.38 9.44
CA ALA A 304 6.10 -3.67 8.03
C ALA A 304 7.33 -3.45 7.14
N ILE A 305 7.66 -4.45 6.31
CA ILE A 305 8.69 -4.36 5.28
C ILE A 305 8.02 -4.55 3.92
N LEU A 306 8.08 -3.51 3.07
CA LEU A 306 7.41 -3.49 1.79
C LEU A 306 8.38 -3.76 0.64
N LEU A 307 7.92 -4.57 -0.29
CA LEU A 307 8.64 -4.91 -1.51
C LEU A 307 8.28 -3.97 -2.67
N ILE A 308 9.10 -3.97 -3.70
CA ILE A 308 8.65 -3.65 -5.05
C ILE A 308 7.84 -4.85 -5.52
N GLY A 309 6.69 -4.62 -6.11
CA GLY A 309 5.95 -5.77 -6.52
C GLY A 309 4.91 -5.49 -7.57
N SER A 310 4.19 -6.51 -7.90
CA SER A 310 3.17 -6.49 -8.92
C SER A 310 1.91 -7.22 -8.46
N ASN A 311 1.84 -7.64 -7.19
CA ASN A 311 0.73 -8.43 -6.66
C ASN A 311 0.04 -7.71 -5.49
N PRO A 312 -1.28 -7.93 -5.31
CA PRO A 312 -1.97 -7.53 -4.09
C PRO A 312 -1.40 -8.25 -2.87
N ALA A 313 -1.44 -7.59 -1.74
CA ALA A 313 -1.03 -8.16 -0.47
C ALA A 313 -2.09 -9.13 0.09
N PRO A 314 -1.69 -10.19 0.81
CA PRO A 314 -2.64 -11.00 1.56
C PRO A 314 -3.28 -10.19 2.68
N SER A 315 -4.47 -10.63 3.14
CA SER A 315 -5.06 -10.09 4.37
C SER A 315 -4.11 -10.27 5.55
N PRO A 316 -4.07 -9.33 6.51
CA PRO A 316 -3.27 -9.48 7.73
C PRO A 316 -3.69 -10.69 8.58
N PHE A 317 -4.90 -11.21 8.37
CA PHE A 317 -5.42 -12.40 9.05
C PHE A 317 -5.08 -13.72 8.36
N SER A 318 -4.46 -13.67 7.18
CA SER A 318 -4.11 -14.86 6.39
C SER A 318 -2.85 -15.56 6.93
N LEU A 319 -2.77 -16.88 6.76
CA LEU A 319 -1.53 -17.64 6.92
C LEU A 319 -0.44 -17.23 5.92
N ASP A 320 -0.82 -16.61 4.80
CA ASP A 320 0.11 -16.15 3.78
C ASP A 320 0.72 -14.76 4.11
N PHE A 321 0.28 -14.11 5.21
CA PHE A 321 0.79 -12.81 5.60
C PHE A 321 2.20 -12.89 6.17
N ASP A 322 3.14 -12.20 5.51
CA ASP A 322 4.52 -12.03 5.97
C ASP A 322 4.85 -10.54 6.09
N PHE A 323 4.99 -10.04 7.31
CA PHE A 323 5.33 -8.64 7.55
C PHE A 323 6.75 -8.26 7.08
N LEU A 324 7.62 -9.25 6.83
CA LEU A 324 8.97 -9.03 6.28
C LEU A 324 8.99 -8.94 4.75
N GLY A 325 7.83 -9.10 4.09
CA GLY A 325 7.78 -9.14 2.63
C GLY A 325 6.42 -8.78 2.05
N ILE A 326 5.83 -7.66 2.45
CA ILE A 326 4.51 -7.20 1.99
C ILE A 326 4.61 -6.74 0.53
N PRO A 327 3.95 -7.41 -0.42
CA PRO A 327 3.98 -7.02 -1.83
C PRO A 327 3.16 -5.74 -2.07
N ARG A 328 3.52 -5.02 -3.13
CA ARG A 328 2.82 -3.81 -3.58
C ARG A 328 2.49 -3.90 -5.06
N ILE A 329 1.58 -3.05 -5.51
CA ILE A 329 1.21 -2.88 -6.92
C ILE A 329 1.77 -1.55 -7.40
N LYS A 330 2.46 -1.56 -8.55
CA LYS A 330 2.89 -0.33 -9.21
C LYS A 330 1.66 0.49 -9.63
N ALA A 331 1.54 1.71 -9.12
CA ALA A 331 0.45 2.63 -9.46
C ALA A 331 0.72 3.33 -10.80
N SER A 332 0.78 2.56 -11.86
CA SER A 332 1.08 2.98 -13.22
C SER A 332 0.29 2.15 -14.23
N GLU A 333 0.25 2.60 -15.47
CA GLU A 333 -0.25 1.86 -16.64
C GLU A 333 0.87 1.58 -17.65
N ILE A 334 2.10 2.06 -17.37
CA ILE A 334 3.25 1.95 -18.25
C ILE A 334 4.22 0.90 -17.72
N ASN A 335 4.61 -0.06 -18.59
CA ASN A 335 5.53 -1.16 -18.26
C ASN A 335 5.12 -1.94 -17.00
N VAL A 336 3.83 -2.30 -16.91
CA VAL A 336 3.25 -3.02 -15.77
C VAL A 336 2.88 -4.48 -16.08
N GLU A 337 3.06 -4.93 -17.32
CA GLU A 337 2.86 -6.33 -17.76
C GLU A 337 1.50 -6.92 -17.35
N ASN A 338 0.43 -6.12 -17.43
CA ASN A 338 -0.92 -6.43 -16.96
C ASN A 338 -1.03 -6.63 -15.43
N GLN A 339 -0.19 -5.95 -14.64
CA GLN A 339 -0.16 -6.00 -13.18
C GLN A 339 -0.14 -4.60 -12.56
N GLY A 340 -0.62 -3.59 -13.29
CA GLY A 340 -0.79 -2.24 -12.81
C GLY A 340 -2.08 -2.03 -12.03
N ILE A 341 -2.31 -0.80 -11.59
CA ILE A 341 -3.47 -0.43 -10.75
C ILE A 341 -4.81 -0.82 -11.39
N TYR A 342 -5.00 -0.56 -12.70
CA TYR A 342 -6.28 -0.84 -13.36
C TYR A 342 -6.45 -2.30 -13.70
N ASP A 343 -5.37 -3.02 -13.99
CA ASP A 343 -5.40 -4.46 -14.22
C ASP A 343 -5.94 -5.19 -12.98
N TRP A 344 -5.49 -4.78 -11.78
CA TRP A 344 -5.96 -5.35 -10.53
C TRP A 344 -7.37 -4.91 -10.16
N ILE A 345 -7.77 -3.67 -10.45
CA ILE A 345 -9.16 -3.23 -10.29
C ILE A 345 -10.08 -4.10 -11.15
N ASP A 346 -9.73 -4.34 -12.41
CA ASP A 346 -10.53 -5.16 -13.33
C ASP A 346 -10.49 -6.64 -12.96
N TYR A 347 -9.36 -7.14 -12.46
CA TYR A 347 -9.25 -8.49 -11.93
C TYR A 347 -10.24 -8.72 -10.77
N PHE A 348 -10.29 -7.79 -9.79
CA PHE A 348 -11.20 -7.91 -8.65
C PHE A 348 -12.67 -7.64 -8.99
N LYS A 349 -12.97 -6.94 -10.08
CA LYS A 349 -14.33 -6.89 -10.64
C LYS A 349 -14.76 -8.25 -11.19
N LYS A 350 -13.83 -8.96 -11.83
CA LYS A 350 -14.08 -10.28 -12.41
C LYS A 350 -14.13 -11.39 -11.38
N TYR A 351 -13.34 -11.28 -10.32
CA TYR A 351 -13.17 -12.25 -9.24
C TYR A 351 -13.36 -11.58 -7.87
N PRO A 352 -14.58 -11.12 -7.56
CA PRO A 352 -14.87 -10.37 -6.34
C PRO A 352 -14.62 -11.19 -5.06
N GLU A 353 -14.73 -12.51 -5.12
CA GLU A 353 -14.46 -13.43 -4.02
C GLU A 353 -13.00 -13.46 -3.59
N ARG A 354 -12.07 -12.94 -4.41
CA ARG A 354 -10.65 -12.87 -4.08
C ARG A 354 -10.25 -11.56 -3.40
N ARG A 355 -11.13 -10.57 -3.46
CA ARG A 355 -10.90 -9.26 -2.87
C ARG A 355 -11.32 -9.24 -1.40
N TYR A 356 -10.54 -8.59 -0.55
CA TYR A 356 -10.99 -8.27 0.80
C TYR A 356 -12.30 -7.48 0.73
N THR A 357 -13.32 -7.96 1.43
CA THR A 357 -14.61 -7.28 1.55
C THR A 357 -14.97 -7.24 3.05
N SER A 358 -15.10 -6.03 3.59
CA SER A 358 -15.38 -5.81 5.01
C SER A 358 -16.82 -6.18 5.36
N ASP A 359 -17.02 -6.64 6.59
CA ASP A 359 -18.33 -6.79 7.22
C ASP A 359 -18.83 -5.49 7.89
N GLY A 360 -17.96 -4.47 8.01
CA GLY A 360 -18.27 -3.18 8.64
C GLY A 360 -18.03 -3.12 10.14
N ASN A 361 -17.43 -4.17 10.73
CA ASN A 361 -17.15 -4.22 12.16
C ASN A 361 -15.67 -4.55 12.41
N VAL A 362 -14.92 -3.56 12.90
CA VAL A 362 -13.48 -3.70 13.13
C VAL A 362 -13.13 -4.78 14.20
N ASP A 363 -14.06 -5.16 15.06
CA ASP A 363 -13.82 -6.13 16.13
C ASP A 363 -14.18 -7.59 15.76
N ILE A 364 -14.64 -7.80 14.52
CA ILE A 364 -15.00 -9.11 14.00
C ILE A 364 -14.15 -9.40 12.76
N VAL A 365 -13.85 -10.67 12.52
CA VAL A 365 -13.28 -11.16 11.28
C VAL A 365 -14.29 -12.12 10.64
N THR A 366 -14.96 -11.66 9.59
CA THR A 366 -16.00 -12.43 8.89
C THR A 366 -15.47 -13.02 7.60
N ILE A 367 -15.57 -14.34 7.45
CA ILE A 367 -15.05 -15.06 6.31
C ILE A 367 -15.96 -16.23 5.88
N PRO A 368 -15.98 -16.61 4.59
CA PRO A 368 -16.59 -17.86 4.14
C PRO A 368 -16.00 -19.07 4.88
N LEU A 369 -16.84 -20.02 5.29
CA LEU A 369 -16.43 -21.20 6.05
C LEU A 369 -15.35 -22.02 5.33
N GLU A 370 -15.38 -22.08 4.01
CA GLU A 370 -14.40 -22.77 3.18
C GLU A 370 -12.96 -22.23 3.32
N LEU A 371 -12.79 -20.98 3.80
CA LEU A 371 -11.50 -20.34 4.00
C LEU A 371 -10.95 -20.49 5.44
N LYS A 372 -11.67 -21.18 6.33
CA LYS A 372 -11.31 -21.26 7.76
C LYS A 372 -9.87 -21.76 8.00
N ASP A 373 -9.41 -22.70 7.17
CA ASP A 373 -8.07 -23.29 7.30
C ASP A 373 -6.93 -22.39 6.80
N ARG A 374 -7.27 -21.26 6.17
CA ARG A 374 -6.33 -20.22 5.77
C ARG A 374 -6.22 -19.08 6.78
N LEU A 375 -7.05 -19.09 7.83
CA LEU A 375 -7.05 -18.07 8.87
C LEU A 375 -5.89 -18.31 9.86
N ASN A 376 -5.07 -17.30 10.06
CA ASN A 376 -4.07 -17.27 11.13
C ASN A 376 -4.68 -16.69 12.42
N LYS A 377 -5.15 -17.56 13.29
CA LYS A 377 -5.78 -17.16 14.56
C LYS A 377 -4.88 -16.33 15.47
N ASN A 378 -3.56 -16.47 15.35
CA ASN A 378 -2.61 -15.69 16.15
C ASN A 378 -2.54 -14.22 15.74
N LEU A 379 -2.98 -13.89 14.52
CA LEU A 379 -2.98 -12.52 13.96
C LEU A 379 -4.34 -11.82 14.10
N THR A 380 -5.35 -12.47 14.65
CA THR A 380 -6.67 -11.84 14.83
C THR A 380 -6.73 -10.86 16.00
N ASN A 381 -5.67 -10.78 16.80
CA ASN A 381 -5.54 -9.83 17.92
C ASN A 381 -6.72 -9.85 18.91
N GLY A 382 -7.34 -11.03 19.13
CA GLY A 382 -8.47 -11.21 20.04
C GLY A 382 -9.84 -10.82 19.45
N LYS A 383 -9.90 -10.47 18.15
CA LYS A 383 -11.17 -10.22 17.46
C LYS A 383 -12.04 -11.47 17.43
N LYS A 384 -13.36 -11.28 17.41
CA LYS A 384 -14.31 -12.37 17.20
C LYS A 384 -14.19 -12.88 15.78
N ILE A 385 -14.35 -14.19 15.56
CA ILE A 385 -14.30 -14.79 14.24
C ILE A 385 -15.70 -15.29 13.89
N PHE A 386 -16.21 -14.88 12.75
CA PHE A 386 -17.48 -15.31 12.23
C PHE A 386 -17.31 -16.06 10.90
N PHE A 387 -17.92 -17.26 10.82
CA PHE A 387 -17.91 -18.07 9.61
C PHE A 387 -19.33 -18.17 9.05
N TYR A 388 -19.48 -18.07 7.74
CA TYR A 388 -20.75 -18.27 7.06
C TYR A 388 -20.62 -19.18 5.85
N LEU A 389 -21.72 -19.79 5.42
CA LEU A 389 -21.81 -20.53 4.15
C LEU A 389 -22.31 -19.56 3.07
N PRO A 390 -21.54 -19.34 1.97
CA PRO A 390 -21.93 -18.44 0.88
C PRO A 390 -23.11 -18.96 0.03
#